data_d18d4117f99370c2ca7e6f4186c8bf0e
#
_entry.id   d18d4117f99370c2ca7e6f4186c8bf0e
#
_cell.length_a   1.000
_cell.length_b   1.000
_cell.length_c   1.000
_cell.angle_alpha   90.00
_cell.angle_beta   90.00
_cell.angle_gamma   90.00
#
_symmetry.space_group_name_H-M   'P 1'
#
loop_
_entity.id
_entity.type
_entity.pdbx_description
1 polymer ?
#
loop_
_entity_poly.entity_id
_entity_poly.type
_entity_poly.pdbx_seq_one_letter_code
_entity_poly.pdbx_strand_id
1 'polypeptide(L)'
;FVGGSSAGAIIAIHLAYIDDIADLPNSPVDVQSIANSLGGIAGDAGNNGYSDRVNGVISFAGGINNINWIDSSDEPLVSIQGDADVTVSYNCGPGLNIPTVLTLCGSGEMHPQADAEGLINDVLVYPGTGHDWFVSGNTNPKFIQALDFTTNFLYPILPCNNTTSIQTLSQEKELIKVVNLLGQEVEESFNPPIFYIYKNGEVEKRILIR
;
A
#
# COMPACT_ATOMS: atom_id res chain seq x y z
N PHE A 1 0.82 -1.82 3.99
CA PHE A 1 -0.06 -1.39 2.89
C PHE A 1 -0.93 -2.58 2.44
N VAL A 2 -2.14 -2.28 2.01
CA VAL A 2 -3.04 -3.26 1.39
C VAL A 2 -3.41 -2.77 -0.01
N GLY A 3 -3.59 -3.68 -0.95
CA GLY A 3 -3.97 -3.28 -2.29
C GLY A 3 -4.38 -4.45 -3.18
N GLY A 4 -4.97 -4.11 -4.31
CA GLY A 4 -5.39 -5.10 -5.28
C GLY A 4 -5.95 -4.49 -6.55
N SER A 5 -6.45 -5.34 -7.43
CA SER A 5 -7.16 -4.95 -8.64
C SER A 5 -8.60 -5.50 -8.62
N SER A 6 -9.55 -4.71 -9.14
CA SER A 6 -10.97 -5.11 -9.22
C SER A 6 -11.51 -5.57 -7.85
N ALA A 7 -12.00 -6.78 -7.73
CA ALA A 7 -12.48 -7.35 -6.45
C ALA A 7 -11.43 -7.28 -5.34
N GLY A 8 -10.14 -7.47 -5.65
CA GLY A 8 -9.06 -7.33 -4.67
C GLY A 8 -8.89 -5.89 -4.17
N ALA A 9 -9.10 -4.89 -5.03
CA ALA A 9 -9.08 -3.49 -4.65
C ALA A 9 -10.30 -3.14 -3.77
N ILE A 10 -11.49 -3.66 -4.11
CA ILE A 10 -12.70 -3.50 -3.29
C ILE A 10 -12.46 -4.06 -1.89
N ILE A 11 -11.92 -5.29 -1.78
CA ILE A 11 -11.58 -5.89 -0.47
C ILE A 11 -10.57 -5.03 0.29
N ALA A 12 -9.53 -4.53 -0.38
CA ALA A 12 -8.49 -3.70 0.25
C ALA A 12 -9.06 -2.39 0.82
N ILE A 13 -9.93 -1.71 0.07
CA ILE A 13 -10.60 -0.48 0.50
C ILE A 13 -11.50 -0.76 1.71
N HIS A 14 -12.36 -1.79 1.63
CA HIS A 14 -13.27 -2.11 2.72
C HIS A 14 -12.52 -2.59 3.99
N LEU A 15 -11.40 -3.29 3.83
CA LEU A 15 -10.56 -3.70 4.94
C LEU A 15 -9.98 -2.49 5.70
N ALA A 16 -9.65 -1.43 5.00
CA ALA A 16 -9.02 -0.25 5.58
C ALA A 16 -10.05 0.74 6.18
N TYR A 17 -11.18 0.94 5.50
CA TYR A 17 -12.13 2.02 5.77
C TYR A 17 -13.43 1.58 6.46
N ILE A 18 -13.58 0.30 6.78
CA ILE A 18 -14.60 -0.18 7.72
C ILE A 18 -13.89 -0.37 9.05
N ASP A 19 -13.87 0.64 9.88
CA ASP A 19 -13.13 0.66 11.13
C ASP A 19 -14.03 0.75 12.39
N ASP A 20 -15.31 1.00 12.22
CA ASP A 20 -16.32 0.91 13.28
C ASP A 20 -17.35 -0.18 12.95
N ILE A 21 -17.82 -0.88 13.99
CA ILE A 21 -18.90 -1.88 13.86
C ILE A 21 -20.18 -1.25 13.32
N ALA A 22 -20.39 0.05 13.56
CA ALA A 22 -21.55 0.80 13.07
C ALA A 22 -21.55 1.01 11.55
N ASP A 23 -20.41 0.86 10.89
CA ASP A 23 -20.28 0.91 9.43
C ASP A 23 -20.94 -0.30 8.76
N LEU A 24 -20.99 -1.41 9.47
CA LEU A 24 -21.59 -2.61 8.95
C LEU A 24 -23.12 -2.51 8.95
N PRO A 25 -23.82 -3.03 7.91
CA PRO A 25 -25.27 -2.98 7.85
C PRO A 25 -25.91 -3.86 8.95
N ASN A 26 -27.02 -3.37 9.51
CA ASN A 26 -27.85 -4.12 10.45
C ASN A 26 -29.20 -4.55 9.84
N SER A 27 -29.44 -4.24 8.57
CA SER A 27 -30.66 -4.57 7.82
C SER A 27 -30.34 -4.64 6.32
N PRO A 28 -30.91 -5.56 5.53
CA PRO A 28 -31.86 -6.64 5.91
C PRO A 28 -31.21 -7.81 6.66
N VAL A 29 -29.86 -7.86 6.68
CA VAL A 29 -29.08 -8.83 7.46
C VAL A 29 -28.33 -8.07 8.53
N ASP A 30 -28.42 -8.53 9.77
CA ASP A 30 -27.70 -7.94 10.89
C ASP A 30 -26.23 -8.40 10.89
N VAL A 31 -25.42 -7.76 10.02
CA VAL A 31 -23.98 -8.04 9.88
C VAL A 31 -23.21 -7.57 11.11
N GLN A 32 -23.68 -6.51 11.80
CA GLN A 32 -23.07 -6.04 13.05
C GLN A 32 -23.07 -7.12 14.13
N SER A 33 -24.22 -7.77 14.36
CA SER A 33 -24.33 -8.86 15.34
C SER A 33 -23.47 -10.06 14.94
N ILE A 34 -23.39 -10.38 13.65
CA ILE A 34 -22.54 -11.48 13.15
C ILE A 34 -21.08 -11.14 13.41
N ALA A 35 -20.61 -9.97 13.03
CA ALA A 35 -19.23 -9.53 13.23
C ALA A 35 -18.87 -9.52 14.73
N ASN A 36 -19.75 -8.99 15.58
CA ASN A 36 -19.54 -9.01 17.03
C ASN A 36 -19.40 -10.43 17.60
N SER A 37 -20.14 -11.39 17.06
CA SER A 37 -20.04 -12.80 17.48
C SER A 37 -18.74 -13.47 17.06
N LEU A 38 -18.01 -12.87 16.10
CA LEU A 38 -16.74 -13.36 15.56
C LEU A 38 -15.52 -12.54 16.04
N GLY A 39 -15.68 -11.73 17.08
CA GLY A 39 -14.59 -10.94 17.65
C GLY A 39 -14.54 -9.48 17.19
N GLY A 40 -15.63 -8.97 16.59
CA GLY A 40 -15.72 -7.62 16.05
C GLY A 40 -15.04 -7.48 14.69
N ILE A 41 -14.66 -6.27 14.31
CA ILE A 41 -14.00 -5.97 13.03
C ILE A 41 -12.61 -6.63 12.95
N ALA A 42 -11.85 -6.62 14.04
CA ALA A 42 -10.53 -7.26 14.10
C ALA A 42 -10.60 -8.79 14.09
N GLY A 43 -11.78 -9.37 14.38
CA GLY A 43 -11.95 -10.81 14.45
C GLY A 43 -11.27 -11.46 15.66
N ASP A 44 -11.35 -12.79 15.74
CA ASP A 44 -10.78 -13.60 16.82
C ASP A 44 -9.77 -14.66 16.33
N ALA A 45 -9.12 -14.42 15.22
CA ALA A 45 -8.21 -15.36 14.54
C ALA A 45 -6.91 -15.69 15.33
N GLY A 46 -6.80 -15.30 16.60
CA GLY A 46 -5.71 -15.69 17.50
C GLY A 46 -4.47 -14.79 17.44
N ASN A 47 -4.52 -13.67 16.73
CA ASN A 47 -3.42 -12.70 16.64
C ASN A 47 -3.57 -11.53 17.63
N ASN A 48 -4.08 -11.80 18.81
CA ASN A 48 -4.32 -10.79 19.84
C ASN A 48 -3.04 -10.02 20.19
N GLY A 49 -3.13 -8.69 20.20
CA GLY A 49 -2.02 -7.79 20.53
C GLY A 49 -1.19 -7.33 19.34
N TYR A 50 -1.52 -7.76 18.14
CA TYR A 50 -0.98 -7.20 16.89
C TYR A 50 -2.02 -6.28 16.25
N SER A 51 -1.54 -5.19 15.62
CA SER A 51 -2.40 -4.27 14.87
C SER A 51 -2.82 -4.91 13.54
N ASP A 52 -4.09 -4.78 13.19
CA ASP A 52 -4.69 -5.08 11.89
C ASP A 52 -4.70 -3.86 10.96
N ARG A 53 -4.33 -2.68 11.46
CA ARG A 53 -4.28 -1.44 10.67
C ARG A 53 -3.19 -1.50 9.60
N VAL A 54 -3.51 -0.91 8.45
CA VAL A 54 -2.58 -0.76 7.32
C VAL A 54 -2.00 0.67 7.29
N ASN A 55 -1.02 0.93 6.45
CA ASN A 55 -0.39 2.25 6.32
C ASN A 55 -0.81 2.99 5.04
N GLY A 56 -1.74 2.43 4.29
CA GLY A 56 -2.28 3.01 3.08
C GLY A 56 -2.89 1.97 2.16
N VAL A 57 -3.76 2.45 1.26
CA VAL A 57 -4.59 1.66 0.35
C VAL A 57 -4.18 1.90 -1.09
N ILE A 58 -4.06 0.82 -1.86
CA ILE A 58 -3.77 0.84 -3.29
C ILE A 58 -4.95 0.23 -4.03
N SER A 59 -5.62 1.01 -4.88
CA SER A 59 -6.81 0.60 -5.60
C SER A 59 -6.59 0.63 -7.12
N PHE A 60 -6.56 -0.52 -7.77
CA PHE A 60 -6.60 -0.63 -9.22
C PHE A 60 -8.00 -1.03 -9.65
N ALA A 61 -8.76 -0.08 -10.22
CA ALA A 61 -10.14 -0.26 -10.67
C ALA A 61 -11.06 -0.82 -9.56
N GLY A 62 -10.91 -0.32 -8.34
CA GLY A 62 -11.74 -0.65 -7.19
C GLY A 62 -12.80 0.40 -6.89
N GLY A 63 -13.57 0.16 -5.83
CA GLY A 63 -14.59 1.08 -5.35
C GLY A 63 -15.08 0.70 -3.97
N ILE A 64 -15.78 1.63 -3.33
CA ILE A 64 -16.33 1.50 -1.99
C ILE A 64 -17.87 1.42 -2.04
N ASN A 65 -18.47 0.66 -1.15
CA ASN A 65 -19.94 0.54 -1.10
C ASN A 65 -20.61 1.79 -0.48
N ASN A 66 -19.98 2.38 0.52
CA ASN A 66 -20.47 3.59 1.17
C ASN A 66 -19.34 4.60 1.25
N ILE A 67 -19.52 5.72 0.58
CA ILE A 67 -18.51 6.77 0.51
C ILE A 67 -18.24 7.43 1.87
N ASN A 68 -19.22 7.41 2.78
CA ASN A 68 -19.09 8.01 4.11
C ASN A 68 -18.22 7.18 5.08
N TRP A 69 -17.76 6.00 4.65
CA TRP A 69 -16.75 5.26 5.40
C TRP A 69 -15.34 5.85 5.25
N ILE A 70 -15.15 6.74 4.27
CA ILE A 70 -13.91 7.51 4.14
C ILE A 70 -14.01 8.71 5.05
N ASP A 71 -13.22 8.74 6.12
CA ASP A 71 -13.19 9.81 7.10
C ASP A 71 -11.77 10.29 7.44
N SER A 72 -11.65 11.29 8.28
CA SER A 72 -10.37 11.95 8.61
C SER A 72 -9.40 11.08 9.42
N SER A 73 -9.79 9.91 9.90
CA SER A 73 -8.95 8.98 10.64
C SER A 73 -8.32 7.89 9.78
N ASP A 74 -8.70 7.85 8.49
CA ASP A 74 -8.31 6.82 7.55
C ASP A 74 -6.90 6.94 6.99
N GLU A 75 -6.45 5.84 6.41
CA GLU A 75 -5.15 5.70 5.79
C GLU A 75 -5.09 6.35 4.39
N PRO A 76 -3.89 6.76 3.94
CA PRO A 76 -3.67 7.31 2.60
C PRO A 76 -4.20 6.42 1.48
N LEU A 77 -4.80 7.02 0.44
CA LEU A 77 -5.40 6.35 -0.71
C LEU A 77 -4.70 6.69 -2.02
N VAL A 78 -4.25 5.68 -2.76
CA VAL A 78 -3.86 5.84 -4.16
C VAL A 78 -4.71 4.96 -5.05
N SER A 79 -5.30 5.56 -6.10
CA SER A 79 -6.16 4.85 -7.04
C SER A 79 -5.75 5.06 -8.47
N ILE A 80 -5.93 4.01 -9.27
CA ILE A 80 -5.79 4.07 -10.73
C ILE A 80 -7.06 3.47 -11.34
N GLN A 81 -7.75 4.23 -12.19
CA GLN A 81 -9.01 3.76 -12.78
C GLN A 81 -9.25 4.36 -14.17
N GLY A 82 -9.91 3.61 -15.04
CA GLY A 82 -10.46 4.12 -16.28
C GLY A 82 -11.80 4.83 -16.05
N ASP A 83 -12.01 5.98 -16.66
CA ASP A 83 -13.26 6.75 -16.49
C ASP A 83 -14.45 6.17 -17.28
N ALA A 84 -14.19 5.23 -18.19
CA ALA A 84 -15.20 4.45 -18.90
C ALA A 84 -15.39 3.03 -18.32
N ASP A 85 -14.96 2.80 -17.07
CA ASP A 85 -15.16 1.54 -16.36
C ASP A 85 -16.65 1.32 -16.05
N VAL A 86 -17.20 0.23 -16.60
CA VAL A 86 -18.61 -0.18 -16.39
C VAL A 86 -18.73 -1.39 -15.44
N THR A 87 -17.61 -1.98 -15.02
CA THR A 87 -17.58 -3.10 -14.09
C THR A 87 -17.59 -2.60 -12.66
N VAL A 88 -16.69 -1.64 -12.36
CA VAL A 88 -16.71 -0.80 -11.17
C VAL A 88 -16.80 0.64 -11.67
N SER A 89 -17.97 1.26 -11.54
CA SER A 89 -18.18 2.63 -12.03
C SER A 89 -17.13 3.58 -11.49
N TYR A 90 -16.61 4.46 -12.36
CA TYR A 90 -15.69 5.52 -11.96
C TYR A 90 -16.34 6.48 -10.92
N ASN A 91 -17.61 6.83 -11.13
CA ASN A 91 -18.47 7.45 -10.13
C ASN A 91 -19.22 6.37 -9.34
N CYS A 92 -20.45 6.59 -8.90
CA CYS A 92 -21.27 5.57 -8.25
C CYS A 92 -22.14 4.82 -9.25
N GLY A 93 -22.24 3.51 -9.11
CA GLY A 93 -23.08 2.68 -9.93
C GLY A 93 -23.18 1.24 -9.44
N PRO A 94 -24.13 0.46 -9.93
CA PRO A 94 -24.25 -0.95 -9.56
C PRO A 94 -23.03 -1.73 -10.10
N GLY A 95 -22.46 -2.58 -9.26
CA GLY A 95 -21.37 -3.46 -9.67
C GLY A 95 -21.73 -4.27 -10.90
N LEU A 96 -20.78 -4.47 -11.83
CA LEU A 96 -20.97 -5.14 -13.13
C LEU A 96 -22.02 -4.46 -14.02
N ASN A 97 -22.42 -3.25 -13.72
CA ASN A 97 -23.55 -2.55 -14.35
C ASN A 97 -24.87 -3.36 -14.27
N ILE A 98 -25.05 -4.15 -13.22
CA ILE A 98 -26.24 -4.98 -12.98
C ILE A 98 -27.07 -4.34 -11.85
N PRO A 99 -28.31 -3.87 -12.10
CA PRO A 99 -29.09 -3.11 -11.11
C PRO A 99 -29.35 -3.81 -9.78
N THR A 100 -29.25 -5.13 -9.73
CA THR A 100 -29.46 -5.94 -8.50
C THR A 100 -28.17 -6.20 -7.73
N VAL A 101 -27.03 -5.76 -8.27
CA VAL A 101 -25.73 -5.85 -7.58
C VAL A 101 -25.52 -4.58 -6.74
N LEU A 102 -24.82 -4.74 -5.65
CA LEU A 102 -24.49 -3.67 -4.72
C LEU A 102 -23.86 -2.47 -5.46
N THR A 103 -24.28 -1.26 -5.09
CA THR A 103 -23.67 -0.03 -5.61
C THR A 103 -22.25 0.10 -5.09
N LEU A 104 -21.34 0.48 -5.98
CA LEU A 104 -19.96 0.83 -5.68
C LEU A 104 -19.68 2.24 -6.19
N CYS A 105 -18.98 3.01 -5.42
CA CYS A 105 -18.46 4.32 -5.81
C CYS A 105 -16.95 4.18 -6.08
N GLY A 106 -16.52 4.48 -7.29
CA GLY A 106 -15.15 4.39 -7.73
C GLY A 106 -14.33 5.64 -7.41
N SER A 107 -13.19 5.75 -8.09
CA SER A 107 -12.21 6.80 -7.82
C SER A 107 -12.76 8.22 -7.98
N GLY A 108 -13.73 8.42 -8.88
CA GLY A 108 -14.36 9.72 -9.13
C GLY A 108 -15.14 10.28 -7.93
N GLU A 109 -15.54 9.43 -6.99
CA GLU A 109 -16.21 9.84 -5.76
C GLU A 109 -15.31 9.65 -4.53
N MET A 110 -14.48 8.60 -4.50
CA MET A 110 -13.60 8.34 -3.36
C MET A 110 -12.59 9.47 -3.13
N HIS A 111 -11.95 10.00 -4.18
CA HIS A 111 -10.94 11.03 -4.03
C HIS A 111 -11.49 12.39 -3.61
N PRO A 112 -12.61 12.91 -4.17
CA PRO A 112 -13.26 14.10 -3.62
C PRO A 112 -13.66 13.97 -2.14
N GLN A 113 -14.10 12.78 -1.70
CA GLN A 113 -14.38 12.54 -0.29
C GLN A 113 -13.09 12.53 0.54
N ALA A 114 -12.05 11.85 0.10
CA ALA A 114 -10.75 11.85 0.75
C ALA A 114 -10.16 13.25 0.89
N ASP A 115 -10.31 14.10 -0.14
CA ASP A 115 -9.93 15.52 -0.11
C ASP A 115 -10.73 16.29 0.95
N ALA A 116 -12.06 16.06 1.02
CA ALA A 116 -12.93 16.73 1.98
C ALA A 116 -12.58 16.38 3.43
N GLU A 117 -12.14 15.15 3.67
CA GLU A 117 -11.69 14.65 4.97
C GLU A 117 -10.21 14.96 5.27
N GLY A 118 -9.47 15.49 4.28
CA GLY A 118 -8.07 15.87 4.43
C GLY A 118 -7.08 14.69 4.39
N LEU A 119 -7.47 13.57 3.81
CA LEU A 119 -6.60 12.41 3.63
C LEU A 119 -5.51 12.69 2.59
N ILE A 120 -4.34 12.11 2.79
CA ILE A 120 -3.31 12.04 1.74
C ILE A 120 -3.82 11.08 0.67
N ASN A 121 -4.09 11.61 -0.52
CA ASN A 121 -4.60 10.78 -1.60
C ASN A 121 -4.11 11.27 -2.97
N ASP A 122 -4.11 10.37 -3.97
CA ASP A 122 -3.82 10.72 -5.36
C ASP A 122 -4.47 9.73 -6.32
N VAL A 123 -4.85 10.19 -7.52
CA VAL A 123 -5.57 9.39 -8.51
C VAL A 123 -4.98 9.54 -9.92
N LEU A 124 -4.72 8.40 -10.57
CA LEU A 124 -4.40 8.35 -11.99
C LEU A 124 -5.60 7.87 -12.78
N VAL A 125 -6.17 8.76 -13.58
CA VAL A 125 -7.32 8.44 -14.43
C VAL A 125 -6.85 8.12 -15.84
N TYR A 126 -7.36 7.02 -16.43
CA TYR A 126 -7.16 6.67 -17.83
C TYR A 126 -8.39 7.04 -18.67
N PRO A 127 -8.37 8.16 -19.41
CA PRO A 127 -9.51 8.63 -20.18
C PRO A 127 -9.98 7.61 -21.21
N GLY A 128 -11.30 7.43 -21.31
CA GLY A 128 -11.94 6.51 -22.26
C GLY A 128 -11.59 5.03 -22.08
N THR A 129 -11.01 4.67 -20.94
CA THR A 129 -10.52 3.31 -20.67
C THR A 129 -11.52 2.57 -19.77
N GLY A 130 -11.81 1.32 -20.11
CA GLY A 130 -12.65 0.42 -19.32
C GLY A 130 -11.89 -0.26 -18.18
N HIS A 131 -12.48 -1.34 -17.65
CA HIS A 131 -12.03 -2.02 -16.45
C HIS A 131 -10.66 -2.70 -16.58
N ASP A 132 -10.40 -3.39 -17.69
CA ASP A 132 -9.32 -4.38 -17.82
C ASP A 132 -7.94 -3.79 -18.18
N TRP A 133 -7.68 -2.52 -17.90
CA TRP A 133 -6.41 -1.86 -18.24
C TRP A 133 -5.18 -2.49 -17.55
N PHE A 134 -5.36 -3.19 -16.45
CA PHE A 134 -4.28 -3.84 -15.69
C PHE A 134 -3.97 -5.27 -16.17
N VAL A 135 -4.81 -5.84 -17.02
CA VAL A 135 -4.61 -7.18 -17.58
C VAL A 135 -3.36 -7.19 -18.47
N SER A 136 -2.63 -8.28 -18.48
CA SER A 136 -1.31 -8.47 -19.09
C SER A 136 -0.12 -7.89 -18.33
N GLY A 137 -0.32 -7.31 -17.14
CA GLY A 137 0.72 -6.93 -16.21
C GLY A 137 1.85 -6.11 -16.86
N ASN A 138 3.09 -6.49 -16.65
CA ASN A 138 4.29 -5.77 -17.09
C ASN A 138 4.49 -5.64 -18.60
N THR A 139 3.65 -6.25 -19.41
CA THR A 139 3.63 -6.03 -20.86
C THR A 139 2.68 -4.91 -21.28
N ASN A 140 1.88 -4.39 -20.35
CA ASN A 140 0.93 -3.32 -20.58
C ASN A 140 1.51 -1.96 -20.12
N PRO A 141 1.69 -0.99 -21.03
CA PRO A 141 2.23 0.33 -20.66
C PRO A 141 1.44 1.06 -19.57
N LYS A 142 0.10 0.91 -19.54
CA LYS A 142 -0.73 1.49 -18.49
C LYS A 142 -0.43 0.86 -17.13
N PHE A 143 -0.20 -0.44 -17.07
CA PHE A 143 0.17 -1.12 -15.85
C PHE A 143 1.54 -0.64 -15.32
N ILE A 144 2.54 -0.48 -16.20
CA ILE A 144 3.83 0.08 -15.84
C ILE A 144 3.68 1.50 -15.27
N GLN A 145 2.92 2.35 -15.97
CA GLN A 145 2.64 3.72 -15.50
C GLN A 145 1.93 3.71 -14.14
N ALA A 146 0.98 2.80 -13.92
CA ALA A 146 0.27 2.66 -12.66
C ALA A 146 1.23 2.27 -11.51
N LEU A 147 2.19 1.36 -11.77
CA LEU A 147 3.21 1.00 -10.79
C LEU A 147 4.11 2.18 -10.44
N ASP A 148 4.58 2.93 -11.42
CA ASP A 148 5.41 4.12 -11.21
C ASP A 148 4.65 5.18 -10.41
N PHE A 149 3.39 5.45 -10.76
CA PHE A 149 2.52 6.37 -10.04
C PHE A 149 2.33 5.95 -8.58
N THR A 150 1.97 4.68 -8.37
CA THR A 150 1.80 4.10 -7.02
C THR A 150 3.09 4.19 -6.20
N THR A 151 4.23 3.86 -6.79
CA THR A 151 5.53 3.92 -6.11
C THR A 151 5.87 5.35 -5.69
N ASN A 152 5.66 6.32 -6.57
CA ASN A 152 5.91 7.73 -6.27
C ASN A 152 5.01 8.27 -5.16
N PHE A 153 3.75 7.81 -5.09
CA PHE A 153 2.83 8.15 -4.02
C PHE A 153 3.26 7.51 -2.68
N LEU A 154 3.61 6.23 -2.69
CA LEU A 154 3.93 5.49 -1.46
C LEU A 154 5.28 5.87 -0.86
N TYR A 155 6.27 6.19 -1.71
CA TYR A 155 7.65 6.41 -1.26
C TYR A 155 7.78 7.47 -0.16
N PRO A 156 7.13 8.66 -0.24
CA PRO A 156 7.22 9.68 0.80
C PRO A 156 6.57 9.27 2.13
N ILE A 157 5.57 8.38 2.10
CA ILE A 157 4.81 7.96 3.29
C ILE A 157 5.33 6.66 3.92
N LEU A 158 6.39 6.06 3.35
CA LEU A 158 7.03 4.90 3.96
C LEU A 158 7.63 5.28 5.33
N PRO A 159 7.41 4.46 6.38
CA PRO A 159 7.93 4.73 7.72
C PRO A 159 9.47 4.90 7.78
N CYS A 160 10.19 4.27 6.85
CA CYS A 160 11.64 4.38 6.72
C CYS A 160 12.12 5.67 6.01
N ASN A 161 11.20 6.44 5.41
CA ASN A 161 11.49 7.75 4.82
C ASN A 161 11.42 8.90 5.84
N ASN A 162 10.99 8.67 7.04
CA ASN A 162 11.34 9.56 8.13
C ASN A 162 12.86 9.48 8.27
N THR A 163 13.56 10.20 7.42
CA THR A 163 14.90 10.63 7.72
C THR A 163 14.80 11.43 9.02
N THR A 164 14.85 10.75 10.16
CA THR A 164 15.70 11.28 11.19
C THR A 164 16.94 11.64 10.40
N SER A 165 17.19 12.94 10.23
CA SER A 165 18.48 13.39 9.75
C SER A 165 19.48 12.54 10.51
N ILE A 166 20.09 11.58 9.82
CA ILE A 166 21.37 11.08 10.27
C ILE A 166 22.16 12.38 10.27
N GLN A 167 22.27 13.01 11.42
CA GLN A 167 23.41 13.83 11.67
C GLN A 167 24.54 12.88 11.31
N THR A 168 25.07 13.08 10.13
CA THR A 168 26.43 12.67 9.82
C THR A 168 27.27 13.36 10.87
N LEU A 169 27.29 12.75 12.06
CA LEU A 169 28.49 12.79 12.83
C LEU A 169 29.51 12.26 11.84
N SER A 170 30.31 13.15 11.32
CA SER A 170 31.57 12.82 10.68
C SER A 170 32.47 12.23 11.75
N GLN A 171 32.07 11.06 12.27
CA GLN A 171 32.99 10.20 12.96
C GLN A 171 33.91 9.72 11.84
N GLU A 172 35.16 10.16 11.91
CA GLU A 172 36.24 9.61 11.09
C GLU A 172 36.02 8.10 11.07
N LYS A 173 35.86 7.53 9.86
CA LYS A 173 35.72 6.09 9.66
C LYS A 173 37.03 5.43 10.05
N GLU A 174 37.24 5.21 11.35
CA GLU A 174 38.40 4.50 11.84
C GLU A 174 38.22 3.01 11.56
N LEU A 175 39.03 2.49 10.63
CA LEU A 175 39.04 1.07 10.26
C LEU A 175 39.61 0.27 11.42
N ILE A 176 38.84 -0.72 11.92
CA ILE A 176 39.31 -1.64 12.94
C ILE A 176 40.08 -2.80 12.32
N LYS A 177 39.46 -3.46 11.32
CA LYS A 177 40.03 -4.64 10.68
C LYS A 177 39.41 -4.95 9.34
N VAL A 178 40.10 -5.73 8.53
CA VAL A 178 39.60 -6.34 7.31
C VAL A 178 39.50 -7.84 7.46
N VAL A 179 38.36 -8.42 7.12
CA VAL A 179 38.13 -9.86 7.27
C VAL A 179 37.63 -10.49 5.96
N ASN A 180 37.91 -11.79 5.78
CA ASN A 180 37.33 -12.58 4.69
C ASN A 180 35.93 -13.10 5.02
N LEU A 181 35.33 -13.89 4.12
CA LEU A 181 34.01 -14.51 4.30
C LEU A 181 33.90 -15.42 5.52
N LEU A 182 35.02 -15.92 6.06
CA LEU A 182 35.08 -16.77 7.24
C LEU A 182 35.31 -15.98 8.53
N GLY A 183 35.37 -14.63 8.43
CA GLY A 183 35.62 -13.76 9.58
C GLY A 183 37.10 -13.71 10.03
N GLN A 184 38.02 -14.32 9.28
CA GLN A 184 39.44 -14.29 9.56
C GLN A 184 40.03 -12.95 9.09
N GLU A 185 40.89 -12.36 9.91
CA GLU A 185 41.63 -11.14 9.57
C GLU A 185 42.56 -11.40 8.39
N VAL A 186 42.50 -10.53 7.37
CA VAL A 186 43.30 -10.64 6.15
C VAL A 186 43.82 -9.29 5.73
N GLU A 187 44.94 -9.27 5.04
CA GLU A 187 45.37 -8.13 4.27
C GLU A 187 44.53 -8.00 3.00
N GLU A 188 44.45 -6.81 2.40
CA GLU A 188 43.73 -6.57 1.17
C GLU A 188 44.16 -7.55 0.08
N SER A 189 43.20 -8.32 -0.45
CA SER A 189 43.47 -9.29 -1.50
C SER A 189 42.52 -9.11 -2.68
N PHE A 190 43.02 -9.42 -3.91
CA PHE A 190 42.21 -9.31 -5.12
C PHE A 190 41.31 -10.55 -5.31
N ASN A 191 40.11 -10.31 -5.87
CA ASN A 191 39.09 -11.26 -6.30
C ASN A 191 38.16 -11.85 -5.22
N PRO A 192 38.58 -12.31 -4.02
CA PRO A 192 37.57 -12.68 -3.02
C PRO A 192 36.93 -11.45 -2.38
N PRO A 193 35.65 -11.51 -1.99
CA PRO A 193 35.05 -10.44 -1.22
C PRO A 193 35.69 -10.33 0.17
N ILE A 194 36.02 -9.12 0.56
CA ILE A 194 36.56 -8.75 1.88
C ILE A 194 35.65 -7.74 2.55
N PHE A 195 35.64 -7.69 3.87
CA PHE A 195 34.79 -6.84 4.67
C PHE A 195 35.64 -5.93 5.55
N TYR A 196 35.46 -4.63 5.38
CA TYR A 196 36.05 -3.58 6.22
C TYR A 196 35.12 -3.34 7.41
N ILE A 197 35.62 -3.51 8.61
CA ILE A 197 34.85 -3.31 9.84
C ILE A 197 35.38 -2.03 10.52
N TYR A 198 34.47 -1.07 10.71
CA TYR A 198 34.78 0.23 11.27
C TYR A 198 34.33 0.35 12.72
N LYS A 199 34.96 1.25 13.47
CA LYS A 199 34.73 1.48 14.91
C LYS A 199 33.29 1.92 15.24
N ASN A 200 32.61 2.54 14.30
CA ASN A 200 31.20 2.92 14.41
C ASN A 200 30.22 1.76 14.20
N GLY A 201 30.70 0.53 14.00
CA GLY A 201 29.90 -0.67 13.73
C GLY A 201 29.53 -0.85 12.25
N GLU A 202 29.91 0.06 11.38
CA GLU A 202 29.68 -0.07 9.94
C GLU A 202 30.54 -1.21 9.36
N VAL A 203 29.95 -1.97 8.41
CA VAL A 203 30.65 -3.02 7.66
C VAL A 203 30.50 -2.74 6.19
N GLU A 204 31.62 -2.56 5.49
CA GLU A 204 31.65 -2.32 4.05
C GLU A 204 32.23 -3.54 3.32
N LYS A 205 31.46 -4.10 2.37
CA LYS A 205 31.93 -5.19 1.49
C LYS A 205 32.65 -4.60 0.28
N ARG A 206 33.87 -5.07 0.01
CA ARG A 206 34.62 -4.72 -1.21
C ARG A 206 35.05 -5.97 -1.96
N ILE A 207 35.14 -5.85 -3.29
CA ILE A 207 35.75 -6.82 -4.19
C ILE A 207 36.78 -6.03 -5.00
N LEU A 208 38.05 -6.27 -4.72
CA LEU A 208 39.15 -5.66 -5.48
C LEU A 208 39.39 -6.50 -6.74
N ILE A 209 39.20 -5.89 -7.91
CA ILE A 209 39.42 -6.53 -9.21
C ILE A 209 40.78 -6.06 -9.73
N ARG A 210 41.55 -7.02 -10.23
CA ARG A 210 42.88 -6.75 -10.79
C ARG A 210 42.77 -6.48 -12.28
#